data_dca11412ba2c77762709711c3d2e42da
#
_entry.id   dca11412ba2c77762709711c3d2e42da
#
_cell.length_a   1.000
_cell.length_b   1.000
_cell.length_c   1.000
_cell.angle_alpha   90.00
_cell.angle_beta   90.00
_cell.angle_gamma   90.00
#
_symmetry.space_group_name_H-M   'P 1'
#
loop_
_entity.id
_entity.type
_entity.pdbx_description
1 polymer ?
#
loop_
_entity_poly.entity_id
_entity_poly.type
_entity_poly.pdbx_seq_one_letter_code
_entity_poly.pdbx_strand_id
1 'polypeptide(L)' 'MTKLEYEKISKLLSLRKQLEYNIETFQYCIAEAYIKTRYSGEDVFDTTYLNEKEIQCLKECFIKELEDTNKELKELGYDD' A
#
# COMPACT_ATOMS: atom_id res chain seq x y z
N MET A 1 26.87 -5.19 4.34
CA MET A 1 25.47 -5.10 4.76
C MET A 1 25.26 -5.85 6.05
N THR A 2 24.68 -5.20 7.05
CA THR A 2 24.36 -5.84 8.32
C THR A 2 23.08 -6.66 8.20
N LYS A 3 22.88 -7.58 9.15
CA LYS A 3 21.65 -8.37 9.20
C LYS A 3 20.42 -7.46 9.35
N LEU A 4 20.54 -6.41 10.16
CA LEU A 4 19.46 -5.44 10.37
C LEU A 4 19.09 -4.71 9.07
N GLU A 5 20.08 -4.28 8.30
CA GLU A 5 19.86 -3.64 7.02
C GLU A 5 19.21 -4.60 6.02
N TYR A 6 19.64 -5.85 6.01
CA TYR A 6 19.04 -6.88 5.15
C TYR A 6 17.56 -7.08 5.48
N GLU A 7 17.23 -7.18 6.76
CA GLU A 7 15.83 -7.34 7.20
C GLU A 7 14.99 -6.14 6.81
N LYS A 8 15.53 -4.93 6.94
CA LYS A 8 14.85 -3.70 6.56
C LYS A 8 14.59 -3.65 5.06
N ILE A 9 15.58 -3.98 4.25
CA ILE A 9 15.44 -4.05 2.79
C ILE A 9 14.38 -5.09 2.42
N SER A 10 14.39 -6.26 3.04
CA SER A 10 13.41 -7.31 2.78
C SER A 10 11.97 -6.85 3.04
N LYS A 11 11.76 -6.14 4.15
CA LYS A 11 10.45 -5.57 4.48
C LYS A 11 10.01 -4.52 3.46
N LEU A 12 10.92 -3.65 3.05
CA LEU A 12 10.64 -2.62 2.06
C LEU A 12 10.32 -3.21 0.69
N LEU A 13 11.00 -4.28 0.30
CA LEU A 13 10.71 -4.98 -0.95
C LEU A 13 9.32 -5.62 -0.94
N SER A 14 8.92 -6.20 0.20
CA SER A 14 7.58 -6.75 0.37
C SER A 14 6.52 -5.66 0.30
N LEU A 15 6.77 -4.53 0.94
CA LEU A 15 5.88 -3.37 0.89
C LEU A 15 5.77 -2.83 -0.53
N ARG A 16 6.89 -2.70 -1.23
CA ARG A 16 6.92 -2.24 -2.62
C ARG A 16 6.05 -3.13 -3.51
N LYS A 17 6.18 -4.43 -3.38
CA LYS A 17 5.40 -5.39 -4.15
C LYS A 17 3.90 -5.24 -3.87
N GLN A 18 3.53 -5.06 -2.60
CA GLN A 18 2.14 -4.85 -2.21
C GLN A 18 1.58 -3.54 -2.77
N LEU A 19 2.37 -2.47 -2.73
CA LEU A 19 1.98 -1.17 -3.26
C LEU A 19 1.81 -1.21 -4.78
N GLU A 20 2.72 -1.87 -5.49
CA GLU A 20 2.61 -2.05 -6.95
C GLU A 20 1.34 -2.81 -7.31
N TYR A 21 1.04 -3.86 -6.57
CA TYR A 21 -0.19 -4.63 -6.75
C TYR A 21 -1.44 -3.79 -6.50
N ASN A 22 -1.44 -3.01 -5.43
CA ASN A 22 -2.56 -2.15 -5.09
C ASN A 22 -2.80 -1.07 -6.16
N ILE A 23 -1.73 -0.45 -6.64
CA ILE A 23 -1.81 0.57 -7.69
C ILE A 23 -2.39 -0.05 -8.98
N GLU A 24 -1.90 -1.20 -9.37
CA GLU A 24 -2.41 -1.90 -10.55
C GLU A 24 -3.88 -2.25 -10.40
N THR A 25 -4.27 -2.77 -9.24
CA THR A 25 -5.66 -3.12 -8.95
C THR A 25 -6.57 -1.90 -9.07
N PHE A 26 -6.18 -0.77 -8.46
CA PHE A 26 -6.97 0.46 -8.50
C PHE A 26 -6.97 1.12 -9.87
N GLN A 27 -5.96 0.88 -10.67
CA GLN A 27 -5.90 1.40 -12.04
C GLN A 27 -6.95 0.76 -12.94
N TYR A 28 -7.20 -0.53 -12.75
CA TYR A 28 -8.17 -1.28 -13.55
C TYR A 28 -9.54 -1.43 -12.89
N CYS A 29 -9.64 -1.14 -11.61
CA CYS A 29 -10.91 -1.21 -10.89
C CYS A 29 -11.66 0.12 -11.04
N ILE A 30 -12.60 0.14 -11.96
CA ILE A 30 -13.33 1.39 -12.30
C ILE A 30 -14.52 1.62 -11.37
N ALA A 31 -15.06 0.57 -10.76
CA ALA A 31 -16.43 0.67 -10.30
C ALA A 31 -16.65 0.57 -8.79
N GLU A 32 -15.98 -0.28 -8.06
CA GLU A 32 -16.38 -0.49 -6.67
C GLU A 32 -15.20 -0.77 -5.75
N ALA A 33 -14.96 0.15 -4.84
CA ALA A 33 -14.09 -0.10 -3.70
C ALA A 33 -14.88 0.14 -2.43
N TYR A 34 -14.65 -0.67 -1.42
CA TYR A 34 -15.31 -0.53 -0.13
C TYR A 34 -14.33 -0.79 0.99
N ILE A 35 -14.62 -0.19 2.14
CA ILE A 35 -13.89 -0.43 3.38
C ILE A 35 -14.79 -1.24 4.29
N LYS A 36 -14.23 -2.33 4.82
CA LYS A 36 -14.91 -3.15 5.82
C LYS A 36 -14.29 -2.85 7.17
N THR A 37 -15.08 -2.28 8.06
CA THR A 37 -14.63 -1.93 9.41
C THR A 37 -15.24 -2.86 10.44
N ARG A 38 -14.41 -3.27 11.40
CA ARG A 38 -14.84 -4.13 12.49
C ARG A 38 -14.96 -3.31 13.75
N TYR A 39 -16.08 -3.44 14.43
CA TYR A 39 -16.24 -2.82 15.76
C TYR A 39 -15.33 -3.52 16.77
N SER A 40 -14.69 -2.73 17.59
CA SER A 40 -13.75 -3.24 18.61
C SER A 40 -14.45 -4.22 19.55
N GLY A 41 -13.90 -5.44 19.63
CA GLY A 41 -14.41 -6.48 20.54
C GLY A 41 -15.67 -7.22 20.06
N GLU A 42 -16.15 -6.94 18.86
CA GLU A 42 -17.35 -7.58 18.31
C GLU A 42 -17.07 -8.17 16.92
N ASP A 43 -17.82 -9.22 16.57
CA ASP A 43 -17.77 -9.82 15.23
C ASP A 43 -18.73 -9.13 14.26
N VAL A 44 -18.94 -7.84 14.45
CA VAL A 44 -19.81 -7.02 13.62
C VAL A 44 -18.97 -6.15 12.71
N PHE A 45 -19.30 -6.16 11.41
CA PHE A 45 -18.59 -5.41 10.40
C PHE A 45 -19.54 -4.44 9.71
N ASP A 46 -19.06 -3.23 9.48
CA ASP A 46 -19.75 -2.28 8.61
C ASP A 46 -19.00 -2.20 7.28
N THR A 47 -19.76 -1.95 6.23
CA THR A 47 -19.23 -1.76 4.89
C THR A 47 -19.49 -0.33 4.45
N THR A 48 -18.45 0.39 4.10
CA THR A 48 -18.55 1.75 3.56
C THR A 48 -18.06 1.75 2.13
N TYR A 49 -18.92 2.11 1.20
CA TYR A 49 -18.55 2.22 -0.21
C TYR A 49 -17.85 3.55 -0.46
N LEU A 50 -16.76 3.48 -1.24
CA LEU A 50 -15.98 4.67 -1.58
C LEU A 50 -16.48 5.25 -2.90
N ASN A 51 -16.55 6.59 -2.97
CA ASN A 51 -16.85 7.28 -4.22
C ASN A 51 -15.56 7.44 -5.06
N GLU A 52 -15.72 7.91 -6.30
CA GLU A 52 -14.59 8.07 -7.22
C GLU A 52 -13.48 8.94 -6.67
N LYS A 53 -13.83 10.01 -5.97
CA LYS A 53 -12.88 10.94 -5.39
C LYS A 53 -12.05 10.27 -4.29
N GLU A 54 -12.70 9.48 -3.44
CA GLU A 54 -12.04 8.74 -2.38
C GLU A 54 -11.12 7.65 -2.93
N ILE A 55 -11.55 6.95 -3.97
CA ILE A 55 -10.74 5.95 -4.66
C ILE A 55 -9.50 6.60 -5.27
N GLN A 56 -9.66 7.77 -5.88
CA GLN A 56 -8.55 8.51 -6.46
C GLN A 56 -7.55 8.96 -5.39
N CYS A 57 -8.04 9.40 -4.23
CA CYS A 57 -7.19 9.77 -3.10
C CYS A 57 -6.36 8.58 -2.59
N LEU A 58 -6.97 7.41 -2.48
CA LEU A 58 -6.27 6.19 -2.08
C LEU A 58 -5.19 5.81 -3.09
N LYS A 59 -5.50 5.89 -4.36
CA LYS A 59 -4.56 5.60 -5.44
C LYS A 59 -3.34 6.52 -5.36
N GLU A 60 -3.57 7.82 -5.16
CA GLU A 60 -2.50 8.79 -4.99
C GLU A 60 -1.64 8.51 -3.76
N CYS A 61 -2.28 8.09 -2.67
CA CYS A 61 -1.56 7.69 -1.46
C CYS A 61 -0.63 6.49 -1.72
N PHE A 62 -1.11 5.49 -2.43
CA PHE A 62 -0.29 4.32 -2.78
C PHE A 62 0.89 4.71 -3.66
N ILE A 63 0.68 5.59 -4.63
CA ILE A 63 1.74 6.07 -5.51
C ILE A 63 2.82 6.81 -4.71
N LYS A 64 2.40 7.68 -3.80
CA LYS A 64 3.33 8.42 -2.93
C LYS A 64 4.11 7.48 -2.02
N GLU A 65 3.44 6.52 -1.40
CA GLU A 65 4.11 5.53 -0.56
C GLU A 65 5.12 4.70 -1.36
N LEU A 66 4.80 4.38 -2.61
CA LEU A 66 5.72 3.66 -3.48
C LEU A 66 6.97 4.49 -3.78
N GLU A 67 6.81 5.77 -4.09
CA GLU A 67 7.93 6.68 -4.30
C GLU A 67 8.82 6.76 -3.06
N ASP A 68 8.21 6.91 -1.88
CA ASP A 68 8.94 6.98 -0.61
C ASP A 68 9.67 5.67 -0.32
N THR A 69 9.04 4.53 -0.60
CA THR A 69 9.64 3.20 -0.42
C THR A 69 10.85 3.01 -1.32
N ASN A 70 10.74 3.40 -2.59
CA ASN A 70 11.84 3.31 -3.55
C ASN A 70 12.99 4.22 -3.15
N LYS A 71 12.68 5.41 -2.65
CA LYS A 71 13.69 6.34 -2.16
C LYS A 71 14.45 5.77 -0.96
N GLU A 72 13.74 5.17 -0.02
CA GLU A 72 14.32 4.57 1.16
C GLU A 72 15.21 3.37 0.79
N LEU A 73 14.76 2.54 -0.14
CA LEU A 73 15.56 1.43 -0.66
C LEU A 73 16.87 1.93 -1.29
N LYS A 74 16.79 2.99 -2.07
CA LYS A 74 17.95 3.60 -2.70
C LYS A 74 18.93 4.14 -1.66
N GLU A 75 18.44 4.77 -0.61
CA GLU A 75 19.25 5.28 0.50
C GLU A 75 19.97 4.16 1.24
N LEU A 76 19.39 2.96 1.27
CA LEU A 76 20.01 1.77 1.87
C LEU A 76 20.98 1.06 0.92
N GLY A 77 21.18 1.61 -0.28
CA GLY A 77 22.11 1.06 -1.26
C GLY A 77 21.53 -0.05 -2.13
N TYR A 78 20.22 -0.25 -2.10
CA TYR A 78 19.58 -1.24 -2.95
C TYR A 78 19.30 -0.63 -4.33
N ASP A 79 19.91 -1.22 -5.36
CA ASP A 79 19.68 -0.85 -6.74
C ASP A 79 19.00 -2.02 -7.47
N ASP A 80 17.92 -1.69 -8.17
CA ASP A 80 17.25 -2.66 -9.05
C ASP A 80 18.04 -2.83 -10.35
#